data_0c3dbd1676db830902013160d612a3c6
#
_entry.id   0c3dbd1676db830902013160d612a3c6
#
_cell.length_a   1.000
_cell.length_b   1.000
_cell.length_c   1.000
_cell.angle_alpha   90.00
_cell.angle_beta   90.00
_cell.angle_gamma   90.00
#
_symmetry.space_group_name_H-M   'P 1'
#
loop_
_entity.id
_entity.type
_entity.pdbx_description
1 polymer ?
#
loop_
_entity_poly.entity_id
_entity_poly.type
_entity_poly.pdbx_seq_one_letter_code
_entity_poly.pdbx_strand_id
1 'polypeptide(L)'
;KDPFHIQHALTVEAVMKWYANELGYGEDSEYWGIVGLLHDIDFELYPAEHCLKAPELLRDGGVSEDIIHAVCSHGYGITAECGTTIDVEPVHEMEKVLFAADELTGLIWAAALMRPSKSTKDMELKSLKKKYKSKGFAAGCSREVIERGAAQLNWELEKLLTMTLQAMAATEDEIKAEMEDL
;
A
#
# COMPACT_ATOMS: atom_id res chain seq x y z
N LYS A 1 16.58 5.50 -9.20
CA LYS A 1 15.24 5.26 -8.68
C LYS A 1 14.72 6.53 -8.01
N ASP A 2 13.44 6.83 -8.22
CA ASP A 2 12.81 8.01 -7.62
C ASP A 2 12.68 7.79 -6.09
N PRO A 3 13.22 8.69 -5.23
CA PRO A 3 13.09 8.59 -3.78
C PRO A 3 11.63 8.47 -3.31
N PHE A 4 10.68 9.02 -4.04
CA PHE A 4 9.26 8.89 -3.75
C PHE A 4 8.78 7.42 -3.82
N HIS A 5 9.17 6.69 -4.87
CA HIS A 5 8.80 5.28 -5.01
C HIS A 5 9.47 4.39 -3.96
N ILE A 6 10.72 4.71 -3.60
CA ILE A 6 11.42 4.00 -2.52
C ILE A 6 10.69 4.22 -1.19
N GLN A 7 10.37 5.48 -0.86
CA GLN A 7 9.65 5.80 0.36
C GLN A 7 8.26 5.14 0.41
N HIS A 8 7.55 5.10 -0.72
CA HIS A 8 6.27 4.40 -0.80
C HIS A 8 6.42 2.90 -0.52
N ALA A 9 7.39 2.25 -1.16
CA ALA A 9 7.66 0.82 -0.95
C ALA A 9 7.98 0.50 0.52
N LEU A 10 8.87 1.29 1.16
CA LEU A 10 9.19 1.14 2.59
C LEU A 10 7.98 1.43 3.48
N THR A 11 7.15 2.40 3.10
CA THR A 11 5.91 2.69 3.85
C THR A 11 4.96 1.50 3.80
N VAL A 12 4.73 0.92 2.62
CA VAL A 12 3.83 -0.24 2.48
C VAL A 12 4.42 -1.47 3.18
N GLU A 13 5.74 -1.70 3.10
CA GLU A 13 6.42 -2.75 3.88
C GLU A 13 6.11 -2.63 5.38
N ALA A 14 6.40 -1.47 5.97
CA ALA A 14 6.22 -1.24 7.39
C ALA A 14 4.75 -1.32 7.83
N VAL A 15 3.84 -0.77 7.02
CA VAL A 15 2.39 -0.86 7.24
C VAL A 15 1.91 -2.31 7.20
N MET A 16 2.40 -3.11 6.25
CA MET A 16 2.04 -4.54 6.16
C MET A 16 2.54 -5.34 7.37
N LYS A 17 3.78 -5.10 7.82
CA LYS A 17 4.31 -5.69 9.07
C LYS A 17 3.45 -5.32 10.29
N TRP A 18 3.07 -4.06 10.38
CA TRP A 18 2.19 -3.58 11.45
C TRP A 18 0.83 -4.30 11.42
N TYR A 19 0.20 -4.40 10.25
CA TYR A 19 -1.06 -5.11 10.10
C TYR A 19 -0.96 -6.59 10.45
N ALA A 20 0.12 -7.27 10.05
CA ALA A 20 0.34 -8.66 10.41
C ALA A 20 0.31 -8.85 11.93
N ASN A 21 0.99 -7.99 12.68
CA ASN A 21 0.99 -8.04 14.14
C ASN A 21 -0.40 -7.77 14.74
N GLU A 22 -1.10 -6.74 14.27
CA GLU A 22 -2.42 -6.36 14.78
C GLU A 22 -3.51 -7.39 14.48
N LEU A 23 -3.39 -8.12 13.37
CA LEU A 23 -4.37 -9.12 12.94
C LEU A 23 -4.05 -10.55 13.44
N GLY A 24 -2.98 -10.72 14.22
CA GLY A 24 -2.60 -12.01 14.81
C GLY A 24 -1.70 -12.89 13.93
N TYR A 25 -1.09 -12.32 12.89
CA TYR A 25 -0.12 -12.98 12.00
C TYR A 25 1.33 -12.55 12.30
N GLY A 26 1.65 -12.25 13.57
CA GLY A 26 2.96 -11.71 13.94
C GLY A 26 4.15 -12.59 13.54
N GLU A 27 3.98 -13.92 13.50
CA GLU A 27 5.03 -14.84 13.02
C GLU A 27 5.32 -14.68 11.53
N ASP A 28 4.35 -14.20 10.75
CA ASP A 28 4.46 -13.98 9.30
C ASP A 28 4.73 -12.49 8.95
N SER A 29 5.03 -11.64 9.93
CA SER A 29 5.15 -10.19 9.72
C SER A 29 6.21 -9.84 8.67
N GLU A 30 7.35 -10.52 8.65
CA GLU A 30 8.39 -10.32 7.64
C GLU A 30 7.91 -10.72 6.23
N TYR A 31 7.13 -11.81 6.13
CA TYR A 31 6.55 -12.23 4.86
C TYR A 31 5.57 -11.17 4.32
N TRP A 32 4.71 -10.64 5.19
CA TRP A 32 3.81 -9.54 4.82
C TRP A 32 4.58 -8.29 4.38
N GLY A 33 5.67 -7.98 5.09
CA GLY A 33 6.54 -6.86 4.75
C GLY A 33 7.19 -7.02 3.38
N ILE A 34 7.73 -8.20 3.07
CA ILE A 34 8.35 -8.50 1.76
C ILE A 34 7.34 -8.28 0.63
N VAL A 35 6.11 -8.76 0.79
CA VAL A 35 5.05 -8.54 -0.21
C VAL A 35 4.77 -7.05 -0.38
N GLY A 36 4.67 -6.30 0.72
CA GLY A 36 4.50 -4.86 0.70
C GLY A 36 5.66 -4.12 0.03
N LEU A 37 6.90 -4.51 0.31
CA LEU A 37 8.11 -3.90 -0.29
C LEU A 37 8.16 -4.09 -1.81
N LEU A 38 7.70 -5.25 -2.29
CA LEU A 38 7.83 -5.64 -3.69
C LEU A 38 6.61 -5.28 -4.55
N HIS A 39 5.52 -4.78 -3.97
CA HIS A 39 4.24 -4.63 -4.69
C HIS A 39 4.35 -3.79 -5.97
N ASP A 40 5.14 -2.73 -5.95
CA ASP A 40 5.33 -1.78 -7.05
C ASP A 40 6.66 -1.99 -7.82
N ILE A 41 7.21 -3.21 -7.82
CA ILE A 41 8.54 -3.49 -8.40
C ILE A 41 8.67 -3.07 -9.86
N ASP A 42 7.58 -3.13 -10.61
CA ASP A 42 7.53 -2.80 -12.04
C ASP A 42 7.08 -1.36 -12.35
N PHE A 43 6.49 -0.66 -11.37
CA PHE A 43 5.81 0.61 -11.59
C PHE A 43 6.70 1.70 -12.23
N GLU A 44 7.94 1.85 -11.74
CA GLU A 44 8.85 2.88 -12.25
C GLU A 44 9.38 2.57 -13.66
N LEU A 45 9.59 1.28 -13.96
CA LEU A 45 10.16 0.85 -15.23
C LEU A 45 9.09 0.60 -16.32
N TYR A 46 7.93 0.17 -15.91
CA TYR A 46 6.85 -0.27 -16.80
C TYR A 46 5.48 0.29 -16.36
N PRO A 47 5.32 1.61 -16.20
CA PRO A 47 4.08 2.19 -15.64
C PRO A 47 2.83 1.82 -16.45
N ALA A 48 2.94 1.69 -17.77
CA ALA A 48 1.82 1.31 -18.62
C ALA A 48 1.42 -0.18 -18.52
N GLU A 49 2.30 -1.02 -17.96
CA GLU A 49 2.14 -2.46 -17.77
C GLU A 49 2.27 -2.85 -16.30
N HIS A 50 1.95 -1.93 -15.39
CA HIS A 50 2.02 -2.16 -13.95
C HIS A 50 1.20 -3.40 -13.54
N CYS A 51 1.72 -4.19 -12.62
CA CYS A 51 1.28 -5.54 -12.22
C CYS A 51 1.40 -6.63 -13.30
N LEU A 52 1.57 -6.27 -14.58
CA LEU A 52 1.72 -7.24 -15.67
C LEU A 52 3.18 -7.63 -15.88
N LYS A 53 4.12 -6.73 -15.57
CA LYS A 53 5.56 -6.98 -15.65
C LYS A 53 6.17 -7.50 -14.34
N ALA A 54 5.52 -7.27 -13.22
CA ALA A 54 5.96 -7.75 -11.92
C ALA A 54 6.25 -9.27 -11.88
N PRO A 55 5.42 -10.18 -12.46
CA PRO A 55 5.72 -11.61 -12.44
C PRO A 55 7.06 -11.97 -13.10
N GLU A 56 7.38 -11.35 -14.23
CA GLU A 56 8.66 -11.59 -14.93
C GLU A 56 9.83 -11.16 -14.08
N LEU A 57 9.80 -9.91 -13.58
CA LEU A 57 10.87 -9.35 -12.76
C LEU A 57 11.10 -10.15 -11.46
N LEU A 58 10.03 -10.56 -10.81
CA LEU A 58 10.10 -11.32 -9.55
C LEU A 58 10.63 -12.73 -9.76
N ARG A 59 10.23 -13.43 -10.85
CA ARG A 59 10.77 -14.75 -11.19
C ARG A 59 12.26 -14.68 -11.53
N ASP A 60 12.68 -13.67 -12.26
CA ASP A 60 14.09 -13.44 -12.58
C ASP A 60 14.91 -13.15 -11.29
N GLY A 61 14.29 -12.54 -10.29
CA GLY A 61 14.84 -12.36 -8.95
C GLY A 61 14.79 -13.61 -8.05
N GLY A 62 14.22 -14.72 -8.52
CA GLY A 62 14.11 -15.96 -7.73
C GLY A 62 13.02 -15.96 -6.67
N VAL A 63 12.03 -15.06 -6.79
CA VAL A 63 10.92 -14.94 -5.85
C VAL A 63 9.89 -16.05 -6.10
N SER A 64 9.29 -16.57 -5.03
CA SER A 64 8.30 -17.66 -5.10
C SER A 64 6.96 -17.22 -5.69
N GLU A 65 6.23 -18.17 -6.31
CA GLU A 65 4.95 -17.86 -6.98
C GLU A 65 3.86 -17.37 -6.04
N ASP A 66 3.87 -17.75 -4.77
CA ASP A 66 2.94 -17.25 -3.75
C ASP A 66 3.17 -15.76 -3.44
N ILE A 67 4.43 -15.32 -3.36
CA ILE A 67 4.75 -13.89 -3.23
C ILE A 67 4.37 -13.14 -4.52
N ILE A 68 4.64 -13.72 -5.69
CA ILE A 68 4.27 -13.12 -6.98
C ILE A 68 2.75 -12.94 -7.08
N HIS A 69 1.97 -13.96 -6.71
CA HIS A 69 0.52 -13.87 -6.65
C HIS A 69 0.08 -12.74 -5.70
N ALA A 70 0.62 -12.73 -4.49
CA ALA A 70 0.28 -11.72 -3.48
C ALA A 70 0.60 -10.31 -3.96
N VAL A 71 1.78 -10.10 -4.55
CA VAL A 71 2.18 -8.83 -5.15
C VAL A 71 1.20 -8.39 -6.23
N CYS A 72 0.92 -9.24 -7.21
CA CYS A 72 0.05 -8.88 -8.34
C CYS A 72 -1.41 -8.67 -7.94
N SER A 73 -1.85 -9.26 -6.82
CA SER A 73 -3.25 -9.18 -6.38
C SER A 73 -3.69 -7.78 -5.97
N HIS A 74 -2.75 -6.85 -5.65
CA HIS A 74 -3.11 -5.48 -5.34
C HIS A 74 -3.69 -4.71 -6.54
N GLY A 75 -3.40 -5.18 -7.77
CA GLY A 75 -3.95 -4.62 -9.01
C GLY A 75 -5.29 -5.21 -9.45
N TYR A 76 -5.89 -6.14 -8.70
CA TYR A 76 -7.08 -6.87 -9.12
C TYR A 76 -8.23 -5.99 -9.60
N GLY A 77 -8.69 -6.26 -10.83
CA GLY A 77 -9.77 -5.52 -11.48
C GLY A 77 -9.41 -4.11 -11.96
N ILE A 78 -8.13 -3.71 -11.84
CA ILE A 78 -7.62 -2.48 -12.43
C ILE A 78 -7.21 -2.75 -13.87
N THR A 79 -7.52 -1.84 -14.77
CA THR A 79 -7.07 -1.91 -16.17
C THR A 79 -5.81 -1.08 -16.32
N ALA A 80 -4.70 -1.73 -16.66
CA ALA A 80 -3.44 -1.06 -16.95
C ALA A 80 -3.56 -0.15 -18.20
N GLU A 81 -2.66 0.81 -18.34
CA GLU A 81 -2.69 1.75 -19.48
C GLU A 81 -2.59 1.05 -20.84
N CYS A 82 -1.95 -0.11 -20.91
CA CYS A 82 -1.91 -0.95 -22.10
C CYS A 82 -3.27 -1.61 -22.45
N GLY A 83 -4.30 -1.42 -21.63
CA GLY A 83 -5.66 -1.92 -21.85
C GLY A 83 -5.92 -3.33 -21.32
N THR A 84 -4.97 -3.95 -20.60
CA THR A 84 -5.15 -5.26 -19.98
C THR A 84 -5.64 -5.11 -18.54
N THR A 85 -6.71 -5.81 -18.18
CA THR A 85 -7.20 -5.85 -16.80
C THR A 85 -6.46 -6.93 -16.02
N ILE A 86 -6.01 -6.57 -14.80
CA ILE A 86 -5.34 -7.50 -13.89
C ILE A 86 -6.38 -8.42 -13.26
N ASP A 87 -6.24 -9.72 -13.48
CA ASP A 87 -7.18 -10.77 -13.04
C ASP A 87 -6.50 -11.72 -12.02
N VAL A 88 -5.85 -11.13 -11.01
CA VAL A 88 -5.24 -11.85 -9.90
C VAL A 88 -6.00 -11.47 -8.63
N GLU A 89 -6.96 -12.31 -8.25
CA GLU A 89 -7.87 -12.03 -7.13
C GLU A 89 -7.18 -12.17 -5.78
N PRO A 90 -7.31 -11.19 -4.85
CA PRO A 90 -6.83 -11.33 -3.48
C PRO A 90 -7.59 -12.43 -2.73
N VAL A 91 -6.89 -13.45 -2.27
CA VAL A 91 -7.47 -14.62 -1.56
C VAL A 91 -7.16 -14.55 -0.07
N HIS A 92 -5.88 -14.43 0.27
CA HIS A 92 -5.43 -14.36 1.66
C HIS A 92 -5.75 -13.00 2.28
N GLU A 93 -5.94 -12.95 3.62
CA GLU A 93 -6.20 -11.68 4.32
C GLU A 93 -5.07 -10.66 4.11
N MET A 94 -3.81 -11.11 4.06
CA MET A 94 -2.66 -10.29 3.69
C MET A 94 -2.85 -9.57 2.35
N GLU A 95 -3.26 -10.29 1.32
CA GLU A 95 -3.49 -9.74 -0.02
C GLU A 95 -4.62 -8.71 -0.03
N LYS A 96 -5.68 -8.98 0.73
CA LYS A 96 -6.80 -8.04 0.90
C LYS A 96 -6.39 -6.79 1.66
N VAL A 97 -5.49 -6.93 2.65
CA VAL A 97 -4.93 -5.78 3.38
C VAL A 97 -4.06 -4.95 2.45
N LEU A 98 -3.17 -5.56 1.67
CA LEU A 98 -2.36 -4.85 0.68
C LEU A 98 -3.24 -4.10 -0.32
N PHE A 99 -4.23 -4.78 -0.92
CA PHE A 99 -5.18 -4.16 -1.85
C PHE A 99 -5.91 -2.94 -1.25
N ALA A 100 -6.28 -3.02 0.03
CA ALA A 100 -7.04 -1.97 0.71
C ALA A 100 -6.15 -0.80 1.17
N ALA A 101 -4.92 -1.08 1.59
CA ALA A 101 -4.05 -0.11 2.27
C ALA A 101 -3.12 0.65 1.32
N ASP A 102 -2.72 0.07 0.21
CA ASP A 102 -1.75 0.65 -0.72
C ASP A 102 -2.12 2.09 -1.12
N GLU A 103 -3.18 2.28 -1.86
CA GLU A 103 -3.68 3.60 -2.28
C GLU A 103 -3.96 4.55 -1.10
N LEU A 104 -4.38 3.99 0.03
CA LEU A 104 -4.66 4.75 1.23
C LEU A 104 -3.38 5.28 1.88
N THR A 105 -2.28 4.55 1.85
CA THR A 105 -0.98 5.05 2.36
C THR A 105 -0.54 6.29 1.60
N GLY A 106 -0.67 6.29 0.27
CA GLY A 106 -0.38 7.44 -0.57
C GLY A 106 -1.23 8.67 -0.22
N LEU A 107 -2.53 8.46 -0.01
CA LEU A 107 -3.45 9.52 0.40
C LEU A 107 -3.10 10.10 1.78
N ILE A 108 -2.82 9.24 2.76
CA ILE A 108 -2.42 9.66 4.11
C ILE A 108 -1.11 10.43 4.06
N TRP A 109 -0.13 9.95 3.30
CA TRP A 109 1.15 10.63 3.12
C TRP A 109 0.97 12.02 2.49
N ALA A 110 0.19 12.13 1.41
CA ALA A 110 -0.14 13.41 0.81
C ALA A 110 -0.80 14.38 1.82
N ALA A 111 -1.66 13.86 2.71
CA ALA A 111 -2.29 14.66 3.77
C ALA A 111 -1.26 15.11 4.83
N ALA A 112 -0.31 14.25 5.19
CA ALA A 112 0.77 14.58 6.13
C ALA A 112 1.66 15.70 5.59
N LEU A 113 2.06 15.64 4.33
CA LEU A 113 2.91 16.66 3.69
C LEU A 113 2.29 18.06 3.66
N MET A 114 0.96 18.18 3.71
CA MET A 114 0.26 19.47 3.79
C MET A 114 0.19 20.05 5.22
N ARG A 115 0.62 19.29 6.22
CA ARG A 115 0.64 19.73 7.60
C ARG A 115 1.93 20.51 7.89
N PRO A 116 1.93 21.45 8.86
CA PRO A 116 3.17 22.11 9.28
C PRO A 116 4.23 21.13 9.80
N SER A 117 3.78 20.06 10.49
CA SER A 117 4.64 18.98 11.02
C SER A 117 5.21 18.07 9.93
N LYS A 118 4.54 18.00 8.77
CA LYS A 118 4.81 16.99 7.71
C LYS A 118 4.85 15.57 8.27
N SER A 119 3.98 15.27 9.24
CA SER A 119 3.96 14.02 9.99
C SER A 119 2.55 13.45 10.07
N THR A 120 2.45 12.14 10.13
CA THR A 120 1.21 11.39 10.37
C THR A 120 0.89 11.31 11.87
N LYS A 121 1.90 11.46 12.74
CA LYS A 121 1.79 11.26 14.20
C LYS A 121 0.82 12.22 14.90
N ASP A 122 0.70 13.44 14.40
CA ASP A 122 -0.23 14.45 14.94
C ASP A 122 -1.53 14.56 14.11
N MET A 123 -1.74 13.64 13.15
CA MET A 123 -2.93 13.65 12.30
C MET A 123 -4.10 12.94 13.00
N GLU A 124 -5.18 13.68 13.19
CA GLU A 124 -6.43 13.13 13.71
C GLU A 124 -7.25 12.47 12.59
N LEU A 125 -7.96 11.41 12.91
CA LEU A 125 -8.89 10.73 11.99
C LEU A 125 -9.89 11.71 11.34
N LYS A 126 -10.40 12.67 12.10
CA LYS A 126 -11.33 13.70 11.59
C LYS A 126 -10.71 14.50 10.44
N SER A 127 -9.44 14.84 10.56
CA SER A 127 -8.68 15.57 9.52
C SER A 127 -8.50 14.70 8.28
N LEU A 128 -8.11 13.43 8.47
CA LEU A 128 -7.98 12.47 7.37
C LEU A 128 -9.31 12.26 6.65
N LYS A 129 -10.42 12.06 7.36
CA LYS A 129 -11.77 11.90 6.78
C LYS A 129 -12.17 13.10 5.93
N LYS A 130 -11.79 14.32 6.34
CA LYS A 130 -12.05 15.54 5.55
C LYS A 130 -11.27 15.53 4.24
N LYS A 131 -9.99 15.12 4.27
CA LYS A 131 -9.15 14.98 3.07
C LYS A 131 -9.64 13.88 2.16
N TYR A 132 -10.00 12.72 2.71
CA TYR A 132 -10.56 11.60 1.98
C TYR A 132 -11.80 11.99 1.16
N LYS A 133 -12.72 12.74 1.74
CA LYS A 133 -13.94 13.22 1.08
C LYS A 133 -13.70 14.27 0.00
N SER A 134 -12.55 14.91 -0.02
CA SER A 134 -12.18 15.91 -1.03
C SER A 134 -11.72 15.22 -2.31
N LYS A 135 -12.60 15.14 -3.32
CA LYS A 135 -12.33 14.42 -4.57
C LYS A 135 -11.12 14.94 -5.36
N GLY A 136 -10.78 16.21 -5.23
CA GLY A 136 -9.61 16.80 -5.90
C GLY A 136 -8.30 16.61 -5.12
N PHE A 137 -8.38 16.17 -3.87
CA PHE A 137 -7.20 15.92 -3.06
C PHE A 137 -6.65 14.51 -3.31
N ALA A 138 -5.33 14.39 -3.57
CA ALA A 138 -4.68 13.12 -3.89
C ALA A 138 -5.51 12.32 -4.91
N ALA A 139 -5.83 12.94 -6.04
CA ALA A 139 -6.73 12.38 -7.05
C ALA A 139 -6.15 11.10 -7.71
N GLY A 140 -4.83 10.91 -7.64
CA GLY A 140 -4.18 9.68 -8.09
C GLY A 140 -4.46 8.47 -7.18
N CYS A 141 -4.87 8.70 -5.91
CA CYS A 141 -5.23 7.62 -5.00
C CYS A 141 -6.72 7.26 -5.16
N SER A 142 -7.01 6.08 -5.66
CA SER A 142 -8.38 5.63 -6.00
C SER A 142 -9.22 5.33 -4.77
N ARG A 143 -10.24 6.18 -4.51
CA ARG A 143 -11.23 5.93 -3.43
C ARG A 143 -12.03 4.66 -3.70
N GLU A 144 -12.29 4.35 -4.94
CA GLU A 144 -13.00 3.12 -5.33
C GLU A 144 -12.21 1.87 -4.93
N VAL A 145 -10.89 1.84 -5.18
CA VAL A 145 -10.02 0.74 -4.77
C VAL A 145 -10.01 0.61 -3.24
N ILE A 146 -9.86 1.73 -2.52
CA ILE A 146 -9.86 1.75 -1.05
C ILE A 146 -11.18 1.19 -0.49
N GLU A 147 -12.33 1.63 -1.03
CA GLU A 147 -13.66 1.17 -0.59
C GLU A 147 -13.90 -0.30 -0.93
N ARG A 148 -13.47 -0.76 -2.11
CA ARG A 148 -13.50 -2.18 -2.48
C ARG A 148 -12.63 -3.02 -1.54
N GLY A 149 -11.45 -2.53 -1.19
CA GLY A 149 -10.55 -3.18 -0.25
C GLY A 149 -11.16 -3.33 1.15
N ALA A 150 -11.78 -2.27 1.68
CA ALA A 150 -12.53 -2.35 2.94
C ALA A 150 -13.65 -3.40 2.87
N ALA A 151 -14.40 -3.43 1.75
CA ALA A 151 -15.47 -4.40 1.54
C ALA A 151 -14.96 -5.85 1.47
N GLN A 152 -13.83 -6.11 0.81
CA GLN A 152 -13.19 -7.44 0.75
C GLN A 152 -12.77 -7.95 2.14
N LEU A 153 -12.38 -7.04 3.04
CA LEU A 153 -12.02 -7.34 4.43
C LEU A 153 -13.25 -7.44 5.36
N ASN A 154 -14.46 -7.13 4.86
CA ASN A 154 -15.66 -6.94 5.67
C ASN A 154 -15.46 -5.87 6.76
N TRP A 155 -14.73 -4.81 6.46
CA TRP A 155 -14.48 -3.69 7.35
C TRP A 155 -15.26 -2.45 6.92
N GLU A 156 -15.72 -1.70 7.93
CA GLU A 156 -16.15 -0.33 7.70
C GLU A 156 -14.97 0.52 7.23
N LEU A 157 -15.21 1.43 6.29
CA LEU A 157 -14.17 2.33 5.78
C LEU A 157 -13.46 3.09 6.92
N GLU A 158 -14.19 3.50 7.95
CA GLU A 158 -13.61 4.19 9.11
C GLU A 158 -12.59 3.33 9.85
N LYS A 159 -12.82 2.02 9.95
CA LYS A 159 -11.85 1.09 10.55
C LYS A 159 -10.57 1.05 9.71
N LEU A 160 -10.68 0.92 8.39
CA LEU A 160 -9.53 0.91 7.49
C LEU A 160 -8.73 2.22 7.60
N LEU A 161 -9.40 3.39 7.54
CA LEU A 161 -8.76 4.70 7.69
C LEU A 161 -8.02 4.82 9.03
N THR A 162 -8.65 4.36 10.11
CA THR A 162 -8.08 4.44 11.46
C THR A 162 -6.84 3.57 11.59
N MET A 163 -6.94 2.31 11.19
CA MET A 163 -5.83 1.35 11.32
C MET A 163 -4.65 1.73 10.44
N THR A 164 -4.89 2.13 9.18
CA THR A 164 -3.80 2.54 8.29
C THR A 164 -3.10 3.81 8.80
N LEU A 165 -3.87 4.80 9.31
CA LEU A 165 -3.26 5.98 9.94
C LEU A 165 -2.42 5.62 11.16
N GLN A 166 -2.91 4.71 12.01
CA GLN A 166 -2.16 4.22 13.18
C GLN A 166 -0.87 3.50 12.76
N ALA A 167 -0.95 2.64 11.76
CA ALA A 167 0.21 1.93 11.21
C ALA A 167 1.28 2.93 10.72
N MET A 168 0.89 3.90 9.90
CA MET A 168 1.81 4.91 9.38
C MET A 168 2.41 5.80 10.48
N ALA A 169 1.62 6.16 11.49
CA ALA A 169 2.12 6.95 12.61
C ALA A 169 3.11 6.16 13.48
N ALA A 170 2.87 4.86 13.66
CA ALA A 170 3.73 3.99 14.45
C ALA A 170 5.08 3.70 13.78
N THR A 171 5.11 3.65 12.44
CA THR A 171 6.30 3.26 11.65
C THR A 171 7.04 4.44 11.02
N GLU A 172 6.56 5.67 11.18
CA GLU A 172 7.09 6.85 10.51
C GLU A 172 8.58 7.11 10.78
N ASP A 173 9.04 6.90 12.04
CA ASP A 173 10.45 7.16 12.38
C ASP A 173 11.38 6.10 11.78
N GLU A 174 10.94 4.85 11.72
CA GLU A 174 11.66 3.75 11.09
C GLU A 174 11.87 4.04 9.62
N ILE A 175 10.79 4.37 8.90
CA ILE A 175 10.86 4.71 7.47
C ILE A 175 11.77 5.90 7.22
N LYS A 176 11.73 6.94 8.07
CA LYS A 176 12.62 8.10 7.94
C LYS A 176 14.09 7.72 8.11
N ALA A 177 14.40 6.89 9.09
CA ALA A 177 15.76 6.42 9.32
C ALA A 177 16.28 5.60 8.13
N GLU A 178 15.48 4.68 7.59
CA GLU A 178 15.85 3.90 6.42
C GLU A 178 16.09 4.77 5.17
N MET A 179 15.26 5.80 4.98
CA MET A 179 15.45 6.76 3.88
C MET A 179 16.71 7.61 4.01
N GLU A 180 17.19 7.87 5.22
CA GLU A 180 18.44 8.59 5.47
C GLU A 180 19.70 7.71 5.19
N ASP A 181 19.56 6.39 5.28
CA ASP A 181 20.64 5.42 5.06
C ASP A 181 20.81 5.01 3.58
N LEU A 182 19.90 5.42 2.70
CA LEU A 182 19.90 5.15 1.24
C LEU A 182 20.50 6.29 0.43
#